data_4b045abf09c52eaa21b71ecf36fe6672
#
_entry.id   4b045abf09c52eaa21b71ecf36fe6672
#
_cell.length_a   1.000
_cell.length_b   1.000
_cell.length_c   1.000
_cell.angle_alpha   90.00
_cell.angle_beta   90.00
_cell.angle_gamma   90.00
#
_symmetry.space_group_name_H-M   'P 1'
#
loop_
_entity.id
_entity.type
_entity.pdbx_description
1 polymer ?
#
loop_
_entity_poly.entity_id
_entity_poly.type
_entity_poly.pdbx_seq_one_letter_code
_entity_poly.pdbx_strand_id
1 'polypeptide(L)'
;MYILWLDAAEFENKGGWKLETQFVRAVGQSYLIACDIPGDPVNDAIAEFDVKENGRYRVFVRTKNWKYPEAPGRFNVIVDGKELPAVCGKMPTQSWYWEIAGDIELGCGKHTVSLHDLTGWLARCAAVIITDDMDFVPSPETERLQKQRRQIKGISDEIKNCGEWDFVVVGAGPGGVPAAIAAARHGLKTALITGRPTVGGNASREGTIGLDGAGSRHLGFHETGIANEIKRIREYKNCTWQEAMELLIANEENITVFCNELCIDADTVDSKISSATTINAITLEKSVFKGKMFADCSGDAWLGYYAGAAYRIGREAKWQYNEKFAPEDADTLTMSGCICAQPDPDKRKFRGYRAENTNNPVIFKAPDWAVKLPEGDELHRTPMGDAIDSPWWVENSNDFDDLWDDEFCRDQLVRIAVGYFDWVKNSWSGKEKCTNYKLTGLALHNSKRENRRLIGDYVLNQNDFDGRTDFDDGVTYCGWSIDLHHPKGLFSGKEGPFYSNQNVPLT
;
A
#
# COMPACT_ATOMS: atom_id res chain seq x y z
N MET A 1 5.48 39.38 5.59
CA MET A 1 5.27 38.14 4.76
C MET A 1 5.14 36.96 5.72
N TYR A 2 3.99 36.31 5.70
CA TYR A 2 3.67 35.14 6.49
C TYR A 2 3.33 33.99 5.52
N ILE A 3 3.99 32.86 5.68
CA ILE A 3 3.67 31.63 4.94
C ILE A 3 3.66 30.50 5.95
N LEU A 4 2.53 29.86 6.12
CA LEU A 4 2.35 28.64 6.90
C LEU A 4 2.16 27.47 5.96
N TRP A 5 2.91 26.40 6.19
CA TRP A 5 2.78 25.12 5.50
C TRP A 5 2.33 24.06 6.49
N LEU A 6 1.12 23.56 6.32
CA LEU A 6 0.57 22.44 7.09
C LEU A 6 0.63 21.16 6.24
N ASP A 7 1.41 20.19 6.69
CA ASP A 7 1.40 18.86 6.10
C ASP A 7 0.15 18.08 6.55
N ALA A 8 -0.25 17.09 5.78
CA ALA A 8 -1.37 16.19 6.12
C ALA A 8 -1.23 15.55 7.52
N ALA A 9 0.00 15.25 7.95
CA ALA A 9 0.28 14.66 9.26
C ALA A 9 0.02 15.61 10.44
N GLU A 10 0.01 16.92 10.21
CA GLU A 10 -0.19 17.96 11.23
C GLU A 10 -1.67 18.22 11.55
N PHE A 11 -2.58 17.59 10.85
CA PHE A 11 -3.99 17.58 11.24
C PHE A 11 -4.17 16.65 12.46
N GLU A 12 -4.20 17.21 13.66
CA GLU A 12 -4.28 16.45 14.92
C GLU A 12 -5.60 15.68 15.02
N ASN A 13 -6.71 16.35 14.75
CA ASN A 13 -8.01 15.72 14.63
C ASN A 13 -8.27 15.36 13.16
N LYS A 14 -8.16 14.09 12.84
CA LYS A 14 -8.37 13.60 11.47
C LYS A 14 -9.82 13.31 11.11
N GLY A 15 -10.74 13.37 12.09
CA GLY A 15 -12.15 13.01 11.87
C GLY A 15 -12.26 11.61 11.25
N GLY A 16 -12.85 11.54 10.05
CA GLY A 16 -12.91 10.31 9.26
C GLY A 16 -11.83 10.20 8.17
N TRP A 17 -10.87 11.14 8.11
CA TRP A 17 -9.76 11.10 7.20
C TRP A 17 -8.63 10.24 7.76
N LYS A 18 -7.92 9.51 6.91
CA LYS A 18 -6.76 8.69 7.27
C LYS A 18 -5.50 9.25 6.67
N LEU A 19 -4.38 9.15 7.39
CA LEU A 19 -3.07 9.51 6.85
C LEU A 19 -2.55 8.35 6.00
N GLU A 20 -2.45 8.59 4.69
CA GLU A 20 -1.91 7.64 3.73
C GLU A 20 -0.41 7.88 3.53
N THR A 21 0.39 6.87 3.82
CA THR A 21 1.85 6.89 3.73
C THR A 21 2.42 5.90 2.71
N GLN A 22 1.56 5.11 2.07
CA GLN A 22 1.98 4.03 1.15
C GLN A 22 2.63 4.58 -0.12
N PHE A 23 2.15 5.72 -0.62
CA PHE A 23 2.50 6.24 -1.94
C PHE A 23 3.45 7.44 -1.91
N VAL A 24 4.24 7.60 -0.85
CA VAL A 24 5.19 8.73 -0.71
C VAL A 24 6.18 8.80 -1.86
N ARG A 25 6.58 7.67 -2.43
CA ARG A 25 7.48 7.64 -3.60
C ARG A 25 6.85 8.29 -4.83
N ALA A 26 5.60 8.00 -5.12
CA ALA A 26 4.87 8.56 -6.26
C ALA A 26 4.39 10.00 -6.01
N VAL A 27 3.94 10.29 -4.79
CA VAL A 27 3.30 11.57 -4.42
C VAL A 27 4.31 12.61 -3.92
N GLY A 28 5.45 12.14 -3.38
CA GLY A 28 6.48 12.98 -2.74
C GLY A 28 6.21 13.30 -1.27
N GLN A 29 5.05 12.97 -0.75
CA GLN A 29 4.66 13.14 0.66
C GLN A 29 3.45 12.29 1.02
N SER A 30 3.19 12.13 2.31
CA SER A 30 1.93 11.57 2.82
C SER A 30 0.76 12.53 2.57
N TYR A 31 -0.46 12.00 2.60
CA TYR A 31 -1.68 12.81 2.41
C TYR A 31 -2.84 12.26 3.25
N LEU A 32 -3.79 13.12 3.55
CA LEU A 32 -5.09 12.72 4.10
C LEU A 32 -5.99 12.20 2.99
N ILE A 33 -6.69 11.10 3.28
CA ILE A 33 -7.70 10.50 2.40
C ILE A 33 -8.99 10.29 3.18
N ALA A 34 -10.10 10.82 2.67
CA ALA A 34 -11.43 10.64 3.26
C ALA A 34 -11.93 9.22 2.96
N CYS A 35 -11.97 8.37 3.98
CA CYS A 35 -12.26 6.95 3.79
C CYS A 35 -12.87 6.31 5.03
N ASP A 36 -14.16 5.99 4.93
CA ASP A 36 -14.89 5.16 5.87
C ASP A 36 -15.92 4.33 5.09
N ILE A 37 -17.22 4.56 5.27
CA ILE A 37 -18.26 3.91 4.48
C ILE A 37 -18.29 4.53 3.08
N PRO A 38 -18.13 3.74 2.01
CA PRO A 38 -18.09 4.26 0.65
C PRO A 38 -19.37 4.99 0.25
N GLY A 39 -19.23 6.23 -0.21
CA GLY A 39 -20.33 7.10 -0.61
C GLY A 39 -20.95 7.93 0.52
N ASP A 40 -20.57 7.70 1.77
CA ASP A 40 -21.01 8.51 2.91
C ASP A 40 -19.86 9.48 3.27
N PRO A 41 -20.08 10.83 3.23
CA PRO A 41 -19.09 11.81 3.65
C PRO A 41 -18.61 11.57 5.08
N VAL A 42 -17.32 11.78 5.32
CA VAL A 42 -16.71 11.56 6.63
C VAL A 42 -16.66 12.84 7.44
N ASN A 43 -16.42 12.71 8.76
CA ASN A 43 -16.21 13.86 9.65
C ASN A 43 -14.94 14.63 9.25
N ASP A 44 -14.94 15.93 9.50
CA ASP A 44 -13.88 16.86 9.13
C ASP A 44 -12.52 16.50 9.76
N ALA A 45 -11.47 16.64 8.97
CA ALA A 45 -10.12 16.74 9.50
C ALA A 45 -9.83 18.20 9.87
N ILE A 46 -9.31 18.45 11.08
CA ILE A 46 -9.12 19.79 11.63
C ILE A 46 -7.67 19.96 12.08
N ALA A 47 -7.09 21.12 11.73
CA ALA A 47 -5.81 21.58 12.26
C ALA A 47 -5.96 23.00 12.85
N GLU A 48 -5.21 23.28 13.93
CA GLU A 48 -5.08 24.63 14.49
C GLU A 48 -3.84 25.32 13.90
N PHE A 49 -3.92 26.64 13.78
CA PHE A 49 -2.78 27.47 13.37
C PHE A 49 -2.86 28.87 13.99
N ASP A 50 -1.70 29.56 14.04
CA ASP A 50 -1.61 30.90 14.57
C ASP A 50 -1.27 31.91 13.47
N VAL A 51 -1.95 33.04 13.45
CA VAL A 51 -1.70 34.18 12.58
C VAL A 51 -1.13 35.34 13.41
N LYS A 52 -0.05 35.96 12.93
CA LYS A 52 0.65 37.02 13.69
C LYS A 52 0.10 38.42 13.49
N GLU A 53 -0.54 38.68 12.37
CA GLU A 53 -1.02 39.99 11.97
C GLU A 53 -2.45 39.89 11.38
N ASN A 54 -3.24 40.95 11.57
CA ASN A 54 -4.54 41.03 10.88
C ASN A 54 -4.33 41.25 9.39
N GLY A 55 -5.09 40.57 8.56
CA GLY A 55 -4.95 40.75 7.11
C GLY A 55 -5.74 39.78 6.28
N ARG A 56 -5.56 39.90 4.96
CA ARG A 56 -6.11 38.99 3.98
C ARG A 56 -5.10 37.87 3.71
N TYR A 57 -5.59 36.66 3.80
CA TYR A 57 -4.79 35.44 3.59
C TYR A 57 -5.37 34.61 2.46
N ARG A 58 -4.47 34.05 1.63
CA ARG A 58 -4.80 33.07 0.60
C ARG A 58 -4.56 31.68 1.11
N VAL A 59 -5.51 30.79 0.84
CA VAL A 59 -5.44 29.38 1.23
C VAL A 59 -5.28 28.52 -0.03
N PHE A 60 -4.18 27.79 -0.09
CA PHE A 60 -3.92 26.77 -1.11
C PHE A 60 -4.09 25.38 -0.52
N VAL A 61 -4.54 24.44 -1.34
CA VAL A 61 -4.56 23.01 -1.02
C VAL A 61 -3.85 22.22 -2.09
N ARG A 62 -3.07 21.23 -1.69
CA ARG A 62 -2.50 20.24 -2.61
C ARG A 62 -3.41 19.03 -2.64
N THR A 63 -4.04 18.81 -3.79
CA THR A 63 -5.10 17.81 -3.96
C THR A 63 -4.97 17.07 -5.28
N LYS A 64 -5.86 16.12 -5.53
CA LYS A 64 -5.91 15.30 -6.74
C LYS A 64 -7.35 14.99 -7.14
N ASN A 65 -7.68 15.17 -8.41
CA ASN A 65 -8.85 14.52 -9.03
C ASN A 65 -8.45 13.09 -9.42
N TRP A 66 -8.70 12.11 -8.56
CA TRP A 66 -8.19 10.77 -8.76
C TRP A 66 -8.88 10.00 -9.91
N LYS A 67 -10.02 10.51 -10.40
CA LYS A 67 -10.68 10.00 -11.60
C LYS A 67 -11.35 11.13 -12.38
N TYR A 68 -10.66 11.62 -13.40
CA TYR A 68 -11.20 12.60 -14.35
C TYR A 68 -12.01 11.86 -15.45
N PRO A 69 -13.15 12.41 -15.91
CA PRO A 69 -13.75 13.71 -15.54
C PRO A 69 -14.68 13.68 -14.31
N GLU A 70 -14.99 12.56 -13.72
CA GLU A 70 -16.07 12.37 -12.75
C GLU A 70 -15.80 13.04 -11.40
N ALA A 71 -14.53 13.27 -11.04
CA ALA A 71 -14.11 13.94 -9.81
C ALA A 71 -14.83 13.38 -8.55
N PRO A 72 -14.63 12.08 -8.24
CA PRO A 72 -15.38 11.46 -7.15
C PRO A 72 -14.99 11.99 -5.77
N GLY A 73 -13.73 12.33 -5.54
CA GLY A 73 -13.20 12.78 -4.25
C GLY A 73 -13.17 14.31 -4.14
N ARG A 74 -14.30 14.94 -3.76
CA ARG A 74 -14.42 16.39 -3.62
C ARG A 74 -14.58 16.79 -2.17
N PHE A 75 -14.02 17.96 -1.82
CA PHE A 75 -14.12 18.51 -0.46
C PHE A 75 -14.08 20.04 -0.47
N ASN A 76 -14.55 20.66 0.60
CA ASN A 76 -14.41 22.08 0.86
C ASN A 76 -13.37 22.33 1.96
N VAL A 77 -12.79 23.53 1.94
CA VAL A 77 -11.96 24.04 3.04
C VAL A 77 -12.77 25.02 3.84
N ILE A 78 -12.76 24.86 5.17
CA ILE A 78 -13.45 25.71 6.12
C ILE A 78 -12.41 26.33 7.04
N VAL A 79 -12.43 27.66 7.21
CA VAL A 79 -11.56 28.37 8.15
C VAL A 79 -12.44 29.10 9.16
N ASP A 80 -12.26 28.82 10.45
CA ASP A 80 -13.09 29.36 11.56
C ASP A 80 -14.61 29.22 11.32
N GLY A 81 -15.02 28.09 10.79
CA GLY A 81 -16.42 27.80 10.48
C GLY A 81 -16.94 28.48 9.21
N LYS A 82 -16.10 29.23 8.48
CA LYS A 82 -16.44 29.86 7.20
C LYS A 82 -15.93 29.03 6.05
N GLU A 83 -16.84 28.54 5.22
CA GLU A 83 -16.52 27.78 4.01
C GLU A 83 -15.89 28.68 2.95
N LEU A 84 -14.76 28.24 2.36
CA LEU A 84 -14.11 28.91 1.24
C LEU A 84 -14.79 28.57 -0.08
N PRO A 85 -14.68 29.45 -1.12
CA PRO A 85 -15.54 29.36 -2.31
C PRO A 85 -15.22 28.17 -3.25
N ALA A 86 -14.03 27.60 -3.18
CA ALA A 86 -13.67 26.54 -4.11
C ALA A 86 -14.09 25.16 -3.61
N VAL A 87 -14.69 24.38 -4.49
CA VAL A 87 -14.83 22.91 -4.29
C VAL A 87 -13.57 22.27 -4.85
N CYS A 88 -12.75 21.73 -3.97
CA CYS A 88 -11.45 21.16 -4.28
C CYS A 88 -11.54 19.72 -4.80
N GLY A 89 -10.53 19.27 -5.55
CA GLY A 89 -10.42 17.90 -6.06
C GLY A 89 -11.11 17.67 -7.41
N LYS A 90 -11.43 18.72 -8.18
CA LYS A 90 -12.17 18.60 -9.45
C LYS A 90 -11.45 19.12 -10.70
N MET A 91 -10.19 19.56 -10.59
CA MET A 91 -9.44 20.04 -11.76
C MET A 91 -9.36 18.95 -12.86
N PRO A 92 -9.28 19.36 -14.16
CA PRO A 92 -9.27 18.43 -15.29
C PRO A 92 -7.92 17.70 -15.47
N THR A 93 -7.41 17.12 -14.38
CA THR A 93 -6.17 16.33 -14.35
C THR A 93 -6.24 15.24 -13.29
N GLN A 94 -5.56 14.10 -13.53
CA GLN A 94 -5.38 13.04 -12.55
C GLN A 94 -4.03 13.12 -11.81
N SER A 95 -3.22 14.14 -12.09
CA SER A 95 -2.00 14.43 -11.35
C SER A 95 -2.31 15.18 -10.06
N TRP A 96 -1.38 15.19 -9.11
CA TRP A 96 -1.42 16.07 -7.95
C TRP A 96 -1.18 17.51 -8.37
N TYR A 97 -1.97 18.44 -7.84
CA TYR A 97 -1.89 19.87 -8.17
C TYR A 97 -2.19 20.75 -6.97
N TRP A 98 -1.82 22.02 -7.07
CA TRP A 98 -2.22 23.04 -6.13
C TRP A 98 -3.47 23.76 -6.62
N GLU A 99 -4.40 24.03 -5.71
CA GLU A 99 -5.65 24.75 -5.96
C GLU A 99 -5.80 25.85 -4.91
N ILE A 100 -6.27 27.03 -5.33
CA ILE A 100 -6.63 28.10 -4.42
C ILE A 100 -8.04 27.79 -3.89
N ALA A 101 -8.13 27.44 -2.59
CA ALA A 101 -9.41 27.21 -1.94
C ALA A 101 -10.19 28.52 -1.77
N GLY A 102 -9.48 29.62 -1.55
CA GLY A 102 -10.06 30.97 -1.43
C GLY A 102 -9.17 31.93 -0.68
N ASP A 103 -9.63 33.17 -0.58
CA ASP A 103 -9.01 34.20 0.25
C ASP A 103 -9.93 34.49 1.45
N ILE A 104 -9.35 34.83 2.62
CA ILE A 104 -10.06 35.07 3.85
C ILE A 104 -9.39 36.18 4.66
N GLU A 105 -10.20 37.01 5.34
CA GLU A 105 -9.71 37.98 6.34
C GLU A 105 -9.58 37.29 7.70
N LEU A 106 -8.36 37.33 8.28
CA LEU A 106 -8.06 36.75 9.59
C LEU A 106 -7.52 37.83 10.53
N GLY A 107 -7.90 37.74 11.81
CA GLY A 107 -7.31 38.51 12.89
C GLY A 107 -6.01 37.91 13.38
N CYS A 108 -5.23 38.64 14.18
CA CYS A 108 -4.11 38.06 14.90
C CYS A 108 -4.61 37.09 15.96
N GLY A 109 -4.04 35.87 16.02
CA GLY A 109 -4.40 34.87 17.02
C GLY A 109 -4.54 33.46 16.44
N LYS A 110 -5.24 32.60 17.21
CA LYS A 110 -5.47 31.20 16.86
C LYS A 110 -6.68 31.06 15.95
N HIS A 111 -6.52 30.19 14.98
CA HIS A 111 -7.51 29.84 13.96
C HIS A 111 -7.57 28.36 13.74
N THR A 112 -8.61 27.90 13.07
CA THR A 112 -8.79 26.50 12.65
C THR A 112 -8.94 26.42 11.15
N VAL A 113 -8.39 25.36 10.55
CA VAL A 113 -8.68 24.96 9.18
C VAL A 113 -9.22 23.54 9.16
N SER A 114 -10.31 23.32 8.44
CA SER A 114 -10.96 22.02 8.32
C SER A 114 -11.07 21.60 6.86
N LEU A 115 -10.96 20.28 6.63
CA LEU A 115 -11.24 19.64 5.34
C LEU A 115 -12.59 18.94 5.45
N HIS A 116 -13.58 19.43 4.72
CA HIS A 116 -14.96 18.93 4.75
C HIS A 116 -15.25 18.06 3.53
N ASP A 117 -15.36 16.75 3.73
CA ASP A 117 -15.65 15.79 2.65
C ASP A 117 -17.09 15.94 2.14
N LEU A 118 -17.25 16.00 0.81
CA LEU A 118 -18.56 16.18 0.18
C LEU A 118 -19.16 14.90 -0.37
N THR A 119 -18.37 13.81 -0.48
CA THR A 119 -18.77 12.72 -1.36
C THR A 119 -18.63 11.33 -0.76
N GLY A 120 -17.79 11.13 0.24
CA GLY A 120 -17.43 9.80 0.75
C GLY A 120 -16.63 8.95 -0.23
N TRP A 121 -16.05 9.57 -1.29
CA TRP A 121 -15.33 8.86 -2.34
C TRP A 121 -13.89 9.31 -2.46
N LEU A 122 -13.12 9.13 -1.37
CA LEU A 122 -11.67 9.24 -1.34
C LEU A 122 -11.13 10.62 -1.72
N ALA A 123 -11.74 11.70 -1.20
CA ALA A 123 -11.16 13.04 -1.26
C ALA A 123 -9.74 13.04 -0.66
N ARG A 124 -8.80 13.82 -1.21
CA ARG A 124 -7.39 13.79 -0.84
C ARG A 124 -6.82 15.18 -0.65
N CYS A 125 -6.09 15.36 0.45
CA CYS A 125 -5.34 16.59 0.72
C CYS A 125 -3.94 16.25 1.24
N ALA A 126 -2.90 16.67 0.53
CA ALA A 126 -1.52 16.40 0.92
C ALA A 126 -0.93 17.54 1.77
N ALA A 127 -1.32 18.77 1.54
CA ALA A 127 -0.91 19.94 2.32
C ALA A 127 -1.89 21.10 2.15
N VAL A 128 -1.88 21.98 3.15
CA VAL A 128 -2.55 23.31 3.11
C VAL A 128 -1.48 24.38 3.31
N ILE A 129 -1.52 25.44 2.50
CA ILE A 129 -0.69 26.64 2.68
C ILE A 129 -1.60 27.81 2.95
N ILE A 130 -1.26 28.63 3.98
CA ILE A 130 -1.96 29.85 4.33
C ILE A 130 -0.92 30.99 4.29
N THR A 131 -1.16 32.01 3.49
CA THR A 131 -0.18 33.07 3.27
C THR A 131 -0.84 34.44 3.04
N ASP A 132 -0.20 35.50 3.54
CA ASP A 132 -0.52 36.91 3.22
C ASP A 132 0.16 37.38 1.93
N ASP A 133 1.08 36.60 1.37
CA ASP A 133 1.72 36.87 0.08
C ASP A 133 0.81 36.45 -1.08
N MET A 134 0.13 37.42 -1.66
CA MET A 134 -0.81 37.17 -2.78
C MET A 134 -0.11 36.76 -4.07
N ASP A 135 1.19 36.98 -4.20
CA ASP A 135 2.01 36.61 -5.37
C ASP A 135 2.71 35.25 -5.17
N PHE A 136 2.58 34.64 -3.99
CA PHE A 136 3.16 33.32 -3.71
C PHE A 136 2.54 32.25 -4.60
N VAL A 137 3.42 31.41 -5.21
CA VAL A 137 3.02 30.28 -6.03
C VAL A 137 3.73 29.02 -5.54
N PRO A 138 2.97 28.05 -5.01
CA PRO A 138 3.57 26.78 -4.62
C PRO A 138 4.00 25.97 -5.86
N SER A 139 5.17 25.34 -5.78
CA SER A 139 5.70 24.56 -6.91
C SER A 139 4.87 23.31 -7.20
N PRO A 140 4.55 23.02 -8.48
CA PRO A 140 3.90 21.78 -8.86
C PRO A 140 4.87 20.59 -8.94
N GLU A 141 6.17 20.86 -9.13
CA GLU A 141 7.21 19.82 -9.30
C GLU A 141 7.67 19.27 -7.94
N THR A 142 7.68 17.96 -7.77
CA THR A 142 7.95 17.30 -6.48
C THR A 142 9.28 17.73 -5.84
N GLU A 143 10.37 17.80 -6.59
CA GLU A 143 11.66 18.17 -6.05
C GLU A 143 11.69 19.63 -5.54
N ARG A 144 11.21 20.55 -6.37
CA ARG A 144 11.11 21.99 -6.01
C ARG A 144 10.12 22.21 -4.88
N LEU A 145 9.02 21.47 -4.88
CA LEU A 145 8.04 21.45 -3.79
C LEU A 145 8.69 21.10 -2.46
N GLN A 146 9.47 20.01 -2.41
CA GLN A 146 10.14 19.58 -1.18
C GLN A 146 11.18 20.61 -0.71
N LYS A 147 11.90 21.23 -1.63
CA LYS A 147 12.82 22.32 -1.29
C LYS A 147 12.08 23.53 -0.70
N GLN A 148 11.00 23.95 -1.33
CA GLN A 148 10.14 25.06 -0.88
C GLN A 148 9.54 24.76 0.50
N ARG A 149 9.01 23.54 0.72
CA ARG A 149 8.49 23.08 2.01
C ARG A 149 9.57 23.17 3.11
N ARG A 150 10.76 22.60 2.86
CA ARG A 150 11.86 22.65 3.85
C ARG A 150 12.26 24.07 4.20
N GLN A 151 12.37 24.95 3.22
CA GLN A 151 12.69 26.37 3.45
C GLN A 151 11.64 27.07 4.31
N ILE A 152 10.34 26.88 4.02
CA ILE A 152 9.25 27.49 4.78
C ILE A 152 9.20 26.95 6.21
N LYS A 153 9.40 25.66 6.39
CA LYS A 153 9.33 24.98 7.70
C LYS A 153 10.64 25.02 8.49
N GLY A 154 11.73 25.54 7.92
CA GLY A 154 13.06 25.57 8.57
C GLY A 154 13.62 24.16 8.80
N ILE A 155 13.29 23.18 7.95
CA ILE A 155 13.76 21.80 8.05
C ILE A 155 15.14 21.69 7.42
N SER A 156 16.09 21.10 8.15
CA SER A 156 17.47 20.86 7.67
C SER A 156 17.49 19.87 6.49
N ASP A 157 18.44 20.06 5.58
CA ASP A 157 18.77 19.10 4.53
C ASP A 157 19.73 17.99 5.02
N GLU A 158 20.16 18.02 6.27
CA GLU A 158 21.05 17.02 6.85
C GLU A 158 20.42 15.63 6.86
N ILE A 159 21.22 14.63 6.46
CA ILE A 159 20.83 13.23 6.55
C ILE A 159 21.21 12.72 7.94
N LYS A 160 20.20 12.29 8.70
CA LYS A 160 20.37 11.74 10.03
C LYS A 160 21.14 10.42 9.97
N ASN A 161 22.27 10.33 10.66
CA ASN A 161 22.99 9.06 10.80
C ASN A 161 22.32 8.20 11.88
N CYS A 162 21.74 7.06 11.49
CA CYS A 162 21.09 6.11 12.37
C CYS A 162 22.04 5.01 12.91
N GLY A 163 23.34 5.22 12.77
CA GLY A 163 24.38 4.37 13.37
C GLY A 163 24.86 3.24 12.44
N GLU A 164 25.67 2.38 13.06
CA GLU A 164 26.27 1.21 12.41
C GLU A 164 25.64 -0.08 12.94
N TRP A 165 25.41 -1.02 12.03
CA TRP A 165 24.68 -2.26 12.25
C TRP A 165 25.48 -3.45 11.73
N ASP A 166 25.33 -4.61 12.35
CA ASP A 166 25.87 -5.85 11.78
C ASP A 166 25.01 -6.30 10.60
N PHE A 167 23.67 -6.13 10.72
CA PHE A 167 22.73 -6.50 9.69
C PHE A 167 21.63 -5.44 9.52
N VAL A 168 21.39 -5.02 8.29
CA VAL A 168 20.31 -4.09 7.92
C VAL A 168 19.30 -4.81 7.04
N VAL A 169 18.08 -4.92 7.51
CA VAL A 169 16.96 -5.56 6.79
C VAL A 169 16.01 -4.47 6.31
N VAL A 170 15.88 -4.33 4.99
CA VAL A 170 14.94 -3.39 4.36
C VAL A 170 13.68 -4.13 3.95
N GLY A 171 12.59 -3.84 4.64
CA GLY A 171 11.29 -4.50 4.50
C GLY A 171 10.98 -5.39 5.69
N ALA A 172 9.95 -5.00 6.48
CA ALA A 172 9.50 -5.75 7.66
C ALA A 172 8.27 -6.62 7.37
N GLY A 173 8.23 -7.25 6.21
CA GLY A 173 7.22 -8.23 5.83
C GLY A 173 7.54 -9.65 6.32
N PRO A 174 6.78 -10.67 5.82
CA PRO A 174 6.97 -12.09 6.19
C PRO A 174 8.38 -12.65 5.93
N GLY A 175 9.15 -12.05 5.03
CA GLY A 175 10.55 -12.41 4.82
C GLY A 175 11.51 -11.68 5.75
N GLY A 176 11.31 -10.36 5.94
CA GLY A 176 12.24 -9.53 6.70
C GLY A 176 12.16 -9.71 8.21
N VAL A 177 10.97 -9.90 8.77
CA VAL A 177 10.81 -10.15 10.21
C VAL A 177 11.55 -11.42 10.64
N PRO A 178 11.36 -12.59 10.02
CA PRO A 178 12.13 -13.79 10.37
C PRO A 178 13.64 -13.63 10.14
N ALA A 179 14.07 -12.93 9.08
CA ALA A 179 15.48 -12.68 8.83
C ALA A 179 16.13 -11.85 9.96
N ALA A 180 15.45 -10.80 10.41
CA ALA A 180 15.91 -9.97 11.52
C ALA A 180 15.98 -10.76 12.84
N ILE A 181 14.96 -11.58 13.13
CA ILE A 181 14.91 -12.43 14.32
C ILE A 181 16.05 -13.47 14.31
N ALA A 182 16.28 -14.12 13.17
CA ALA A 182 17.37 -15.10 13.04
C ALA A 182 18.73 -14.42 13.29
N ALA A 183 18.99 -13.26 12.69
CA ALA A 183 20.21 -12.50 12.89
C ALA A 183 20.41 -12.08 14.37
N ALA A 184 19.38 -11.56 15.00
CA ALA A 184 19.42 -11.15 16.39
C ALA A 184 19.73 -12.30 17.36
N ARG A 185 19.15 -13.48 17.12
CA ARG A 185 19.41 -14.71 17.89
C ARG A 185 20.85 -15.23 17.73
N HIS A 186 21.50 -14.87 16.61
CA HIS A 186 22.94 -15.09 16.42
C HIS A 186 23.82 -13.98 17.01
N GLY A 187 23.23 -13.04 17.77
CA GLY A 187 23.93 -11.95 18.44
C GLY A 187 24.26 -10.75 17.57
N LEU A 188 23.69 -10.67 16.36
CA LEU A 188 23.93 -9.55 15.45
C LEU A 188 23.04 -8.34 15.81
N LYS A 189 23.66 -7.15 15.93
CA LYS A 189 22.92 -5.89 16.05
C LYS A 189 22.20 -5.59 14.74
N THR A 190 20.87 -5.66 14.76
CA THR A 190 20.04 -5.68 13.56
C THR A 190 19.11 -4.46 13.49
N ALA A 191 19.13 -3.74 12.36
CA ALA A 191 18.13 -2.75 11.99
C ALA A 191 17.08 -3.37 11.10
N LEU A 192 15.81 -3.30 11.49
CA LEU A 192 14.66 -3.71 10.69
C LEU A 192 13.89 -2.47 10.23
N ILE A 193 13.94 -2.18 8.95
CA ILE A 193 13.44 -0.92 8.35
C ILE A 193 12.18 -1.20 7.54
N THR A 194 11.15 -0.38 7.70
CA THR A 194 9.93 -0.46 6.89
C THR A 194 9.37 0.91 6.55
N GLY A 195 8.98 1.11 5.30
CA GLY A 195 8.27 2.32 4.85
C GLY A 195 6.81 2.43 5.35
N ARG A 196 6.33 1.41 6.09
CA ARG A 196 4.97 1.39 6.64
C ARG A 196 4.98 1.73 8.13
N PRO A 197 3.82 2.16 8.69
CA PRO A 197 3.73 2.46 10.12
C PRO A 197 3.86 1.24 11.02
N THR A 198 3.84 0.04 10.45
CA THR A 198 3.83 -1.24 11.18
C THR A 198 4.61 -2.32 10.44
N VAL A 199 4.99 -3.37 11.16
CA VAL A 199 5.57 -4.60 10.60
C VAL A 199 4.48 -5.53 10.04
N GLY A 200 4.89 -6.55 9.28
CA GLY A 200 4.02 -7.58 8.75
C GLY A 200 3.81 -7.52 7.23
N GLY A 201 4.07 -6.39 6.58
CA GLY A 201 3.88 -6.25 5.12
C GLY A 201 2.46 -6.65 4.70
N ASN A 202 2.30 -7.50 3.71
CA ASN A 202 1.00 -8.01 3.29
C ASN A 202 0.26 -8.81 4.39
N ALA A 203 0.97 -9.34 5.39
CA ALA A 203 0.36 -10.02 6.55
C ALA A 203 0.03 -9.06 7.72
N SER A 204 0.29 -7.76 7.57
CA SER A 204 -0.10 -6.73 8.52
C SER A 204 -1.62 -6.52 8.53
N ARG A 205 -2.08 -5.66 9.43
CA ARG A 205 -3.47 -5.19 9.45
C ARG A 205 -3.86 -4.41 8.18
N GLU A 206 -2.88 -3.89 7.44
CA GLU A 206 -3.13 -3.18 6.18
C GLU A 206 -3.44 -4.15 5.04
N GLY A 207 -2.70 -5.27 4.94
CA GLY A 207 -2.86 -6.27 3.87
C GLY A 207 -3.72 -7.47 4.23
N THR A 208 -3.72 -7.89 5.50
CA THR A 208 -4.49 -9.02 6.05
C THR A 208 -4.31 -10.39 5.37
N ILE A 209 -3.26 -10.55 4.55
CA ILE A 209 -2.93 -11.83 3.89
C ILE A 209 -2.26 -12.74 4.92
N GLY A 210 -2.78 -13.96 5.10
CA GLY A 210 -2.16 -14.95 5.97
C GLY A 210 -0.83 -15.45 5.42
N LEU A 211 0.01 -15.98 6.30
CA LEU A 211 1.18 -16.74 5.90
C LEU A 211 0.71 -18.14 5.47
N ASP A 212 0.83 -18.43 4.19
CA ASP A 212 0.60 -19.74 3.62
C ASP A 212 1.92 -20.28 3.06
N GLY A 213 2.09 -21.62 3.07
CA GLY A 213 3.33 -22.23 2.61
C GLY A 213 3.36 -23.75 2.87
N ALA A 214 4.54 -24.31 3.01
CA ALA A 214 4.77 -25.73 3.28
C ALA A 214 4.27 -26.15 4.67
N GLY A 215 3.05 -25.92 4.98
CA GLY A 215 2.65 -26.05 6.38
C GLY A 215 1.62 -27.07 6.71
N SER A 216 0.84 -27.58 5.78
CA SER A 216 -0.32 -28.31 6.27
C SER A 216 -1.04 -29.23 5.31
N ARG A 217 -0.75 -29.21 4.03
CA ARG A 217 -1.69 -29.84 3.10
C ARG A 217 -1.24 -31.14 2.48
N HIS A 218 0.07 -31.40 2.36
CA HIS A 218 0.54 -32.53 1.57
C HIS A 218 1.81 -33.18 2.13
N LEU A 219 1.85 -34.49 2.18
CA LEU A 219 3.01 -35.37 2.42
C LEU A 219 3.62 -35.34 3.83
N GLY A 220 3.01 -34.71 4.82
CA GLY A 220 3.52 -34.71 6.22
C GLY A 220 4.73 -33.80 6.46
N PHE A 221 5.17 -33.04 5.47
CA PHE A 221 6.19 -32.00 5.65
C PHE A 221 5.51 -30.70 6.10
N HIS A 222 6.11 -30.01 7.05
CA HIS A 222 5.68 -28.69 7.49
C HIS A 222 6.88 -27.84 7.86
N GLU A 223 6.78 -26.57 7.59
CA GLU A 223 7.79 -25.61 8.03
C GLU A 223 7.97 -25.66 9.54
N THR A 224 9.23 -25.54 9.93
CA THR A 224 9.68 -25.37 11.32
C THR A 224 10.35 -23.99 11.44
N GLY A 225 10.87 -23.63 12.61
CA GLY A 225 11.57 -22.38 12.82
C GLY A 225 10.63 -21.18 13.04
N ILE A 226 11.10 -19.99 12.64
CA ILE A 226 10.46 -18.71 13.04
C ILE A 226 9.06 -18.55 12.45
N ALA A 227 8.82 -19.00 11.22
CA ALA A 227 7.48 -18.97 10.63
C ALA A 227 6.45 -19.75 11.46
N ASN A 228 6.87 -20.93 11.97
CA ASN A 228 6.03 -21.75 12.84
C ASN A 228 5.87 -21.13 14.26
N GLU A 229 6.91 -20.44 14.78
CA GLU A 229 6.79 -19.68 16.02
C GLU A 229 5.74 -18.58 15.91
N ILE A 230 5.76 -17.80 14.84
CA ILE A 230 4.74 -16.76 14.54
C ILE A 230 3.35 -17.38 14.52
N LYS A 231 3.19 -18.50 13.80
CA LYS A 231 1.91 -19.24 13.72
C LYS A 231 1.42 -19.69 15.09
N ARG A 232 2.30 -20.29 15.90
CA ARG A 232 1.95 -20.77 17.26
C ARG A 232 1.57 -19.62 18.19
N ILE A 233 2.30 -18.49 18.16
CA ILE A 233 1.96 -17.30 18.95
C ILE A 233 0.57 -16.80 18.55
N ARG A 234 0.32 -16.67 17.23
CA ARG A 234 -0.97 -16.25 16.69
C ARG A 234 -2.12 -17.13 17.19
N GLU A 235 -1.96 -18.44 17.10
CA GLU A 235 -2.97 -19.41 17.52
C GLU A 235 -3.18 -19.39 19.05
N TYR A 236 -2.09 -19.44 19.83
CA TYR A 236 -2.15 -19.46 21.30
C TYR A 236 -2.71 -18.15 21.87
N LYS A 237 -2.29 -17.00 21.36
CA LYS A 237 -2.75 -15.68 21.81
C LYS A 237 -4.04 -15.24 21.15
N ASN A 238 -4.54 -15.98 20.14
CA ASN A 238 -5.69 -15.61 19.35
C ASN A 238 -5.57 -14.18 18.79
N CYS A 239 -4.41 -13.84 18.22
CA CYS A 239 -4.06 -12.51 17.72
C CYS A 239 -3.87 -12.51 16.20
N THR A 240 -3.66 -11.34 15.61
CA THR A 240 -3.34 -11.18 14.18
C THR A 240 -1.91 -11.65 13.87
N TRP A 241 -1.59 -11.86 12.58
CA TRP A 241 -0.24 -12.16 12.14
C TRP A 241 0.75 -11.05 12.51
N GLN A 242 0.34 -9.80 12.37
CA GLN A 242 1.14 -8.64 12.78
C GLN A 242 1.47 -8.66 14.26
N GLU A 243 0.47 -8.82 15.12
CA GLU A 243 0.66 -8.87 16.58
C GLU A 243 1.57 -10.03 16.99
N ALA A 244 1.46 -11.18 16.33
CA ALA A 244 2.37 -12.31 16.58
C ALA A 244 3.81 -11.97 16.22
N MET A 245 4.05 -11.27 15.10
CA MET A 245 5.39 -10.81 14.70
C MET A 245 5.93 -9.75 15.66
N GLU A 246 5.11 -8.77 16.06
CA GLU A 246 5.47 -7.73 17.04
C GLU A 246 5.86 -8.32 18.39
N LEU A 247 5.08 -9.30 18.88
CA LEU A 247 5.40 -10.01 20.14
C LEU A 247 6.73 -10.77 20.05
N LEU A 248 7.01 -11.37 18.90
CA LEU A 248 8.26 -12.10 18.71
C LEU A 248 9.46 -11.17 18.63
N ILE A 249 9.34 -10.06 17.89
CA ILE A 249 10.37 -9.01 17.81
C ILE A 249 10.65 -8.42 19.20
N ALA A 250 9.62 -8.15 19.99
CA ALA A 250 9.76 -7.56 21.31
C ALA A 250 10.58 -8.41 22.30
N ASN A 251 10.75 -9.70 22.02
CA ASN A 251 11.59 -10.59 22.83
C ASN A 251 13.06 -10.63 22.39
N GLU A 252 13.43 -9.91 21.30
CA GLU A 252 14.78 -9.93 20.74
C GLU A 252 15.50 -8.60 21.02
N GLU A 253 16.43 -8.56 21.97
CA GLU A 253 17.13 -7.35 22.41
C GLU A 253 18.01 -6.71 21.32
N ASN A 254 18.46 -7.49 20.34
CA ASN A 254 19.36 -7.05 19.28
C ASN A 254 18.63 -6.48 18.05
N ILE A 255 17.30 -6.33 18.07
CA ILE A 255 16.54 -5.73 16.96
C ILE A 255 16.09 -4.32 17.34
N THR A 256 16.35 -3.37 16.43
CA THR A 256 15.68 -2.07 16.45
C THR A 256 14.82 -1.92 15.22
N VAL A 257 13.52 -1.63 15.41
CA VAL A 257 12.57 -1.43 14.32
C VAL A 257 12.45 0.05 14.00
N PHE A 258 12.52 0.37 12.70
CA PHE A 258 12.34 1.71 12.15
C PHE A 258 11.14 1.71 11.21
N CYS A 259 10.01 2.19 11.72
CA CYS A 259 8.77 2.34 10.95
C CYS A 259 8.72 3.67 10.20
N ASN A 260 7.93 3.72 9.13
CA ASN A 260 7.78 4.88 8.23
C ASN A 260 9.10 5.30 7.53
N GLU A 261 10.09 4.45 7.49
CA GLU A 261 11.38 4.69 6.83
C GLU A 261 11.40 4.01 5.45
N LEU A 262 11.07 4.77 4.41
CA LEU A 262 11.03 4.29 3.04
C LEU A 262 12.43 4.34 2.42
N CYS A 263 12.99 3.22 1.99
CA CYS A 263 14.28 3.16 1.31
C CYS A 263 14.20 3.90 -0.03
N ILE A 264 15.09 4.88 -0.23
CA ILE A 264 15.14 5.74 -1.42
C ILE A 264 16.49 5.77 -2.13
N ASP A 265 17.53 5.21 -1.52
CA ASP A 265 18.88 5.15 -2.10
C ASP A 265 19.74 4.10 -1.38
N ALA A 266 20.85 3.72 -1.99
CA ALA A 266 21.85 2.83 -1.41
C ALA A 266 23.26 3.17 -1.92
N ASP A 267 24.23 3.27 -1.01
CA ASP A 267 25.64 3.42 -1.37
C ASP A 267 26.30 2.04 -1.49
N THR A 268 27.21 1.91 -2.44
CA THR A 268 28.00 0.69 -2.66
C THR A 268 29.49 0.99 -2.67
N VAL A 269 30.27 0.07 -2.09
CA VAL A 269 31.74 0.09 -2.13
C VAL A 269 32.20 -1.30 -2.56
N ASP A 270 33.01 -1.39 -3.59
CA ASP A 270 33.52 -2.66 -4.14
C ASP A 270 32.39 -3.68 -4.43
N SER A 271 31.31 -3.20 -5.06
CA SER A 271 30.11 -3.99 -5.39
C SER A 271 29.36 -4.58 -4.18
N LYS A 272 29.59 -4.03 -2.98
CA LYS A 272 28.89 -4.36 -1.75
C LYS A 272 28.13 -3.15 -1.23
N ILE A 273 26.91 -3.34 -0.76
CA ILE A 273 26.14 -2.28 -0.13
C ILE A 273 26.83 -1.87 1.17
N SER A 274 27.08 -0.57 1.37
CA SER A 274 27.70 0.01 2.56
C SER A 274 26.69 0.79 3.40
N SER A 275 25.66 1.37 2.78
CA SER A 275 24.57 2.04 3.47
C SER A 275 23.26 1.98 2.70
N ALA A 276 22.14 2.11 3.43
CA ALA A 276 20.82 2.36 2.89
C ALA A 276 20.34 3.74 3.35
N THR A 277 19.86 4.56 2.43
CA THR A 277 19.26 5.86 2.73
C THR A 277 17.75 5.74 2.66
N THR A 278 17.07 6.29 3.68
CA THR A 278 15.61 6.30 3.78
C THR A 278 15.08 7.73 3.82
N ILE A 279 13.78 7.85 3.56
CA ILE A 279 13.00 9.04 3.87
C ILE A 279 11.85 8.64 4.81
N ASN A 280 11.65 9.42 5.86
CA ASN A 280 10.52 9.19 6.74
C ASN A 280 9.22 9.60 6.04
N ALA A 281 8.27 8.68 5.92
CA ALA A 281 7.02 8.90 5.17
C ALA A 281 6.11 9.97 5.77
N ILE A 282 6.35 10.38 7.01
CA ILE A 282 5.55 11.39 7.74
C ILE A 282 6.27 12.73 7.73
N THR A 283 7.53 12.77 8.21
CA THR A 283 8.29 14.03 8.38
C THR A 283 9.05 14.45 7.13
N LEU A 284 9.31 13.52 6.22
CA LEU A 284 10.14 13.65 5.02
C LEU A 284 11.62 13.96 5.31
N GLU A 285 12.06 13.71 6.53
CA GLU A 285 13.47 13.74 6.91
C GLU A 285 14.19 12.51 6.37
N LYS A 286 15.46 12.68 5.98
CA LYS A 286 16.27 11.58 5.47
C LYS A 286 17.12 10.97 6.57
N SER A 287 17.29 9.65 6.52
CA SER A 287 18.13 8.87 7.44
C SER A 287 19.06 7.95 6.66
N VAL A 288 20.27 7.71 7.18
CA VAL A 288 21.23 6.75 6.62
C VAL A 288 21.56 5.66 7.63
N PHE A 289 21.51 4.41 7.18
CA PHE A 289 21.83 3.21 7.94
C PHE A 289 23.05 2.53 7.35
N LYS A 290 24.17 2.54 8.08
CA LYS A 290 25.40 1.84 7.68
C LYS A 290 25.37 0.41 8.20
N GLY A 291 25.86 -0.54 7.43
CA GLY A 291 25.84 -1.94 7.82
C GLY A 291 26.96 -2.78 7.22
N LYS A 292 27.25 -3.92 7.88
CA LYS A 292 28.18 -4.91 7.36
C LYS A 292 27.52 -5.83 6.32
N MET A 293 26.24 -6.16 6.55
CA MET A 293 25.42 -7.00 5.68
C MET A 293 24.03 -6.40 5.52
N PHE A 294 23.41 -6.66 4.37
CA PHE A 294 22.10 -6.13 4.02
C PHE A 294 21.20 -7.24 3.46
N ALA A 295 19.91 -7.16 3.75
CA ALA A 295 18.88 -7.97 3.12
C ALA A 295 17.79 -7.07 2.50
N ASP A 296 17.48 -7.31 1.24
CA ASP A 296 16.32 -6.71 0.59
C ASP A 296 15.09 -7.62 0.78
N CYS A 297 14.22 -7.22 1.67
CA CYS A 297 12.92 -7.84 1.97
C CYS A 297 11.77 -6.88 1.67
N SER A 298 12.01 -5.85 0.83
CA SER A 298 11.07 -4.78 0.52
C SER A 298 9.85 -5.22 -0.30
N GLY A 299 9.87 -6.44 -0.84
CA GLY A 299 8.84 -6.98 -1.72
C GLY A 299 9.00 -6.57 -3.18
N ASP A 300 9.45 -5.33 -3.41
CA ASP A 300 9.66 -4.73 -4.74
C ASP A 300 11.14 -4.62 -5.12
N ALA A 301 12.05 -5.22 -4.34
CA ALA A 301 13.50 -5.17 -4.54
C ALA A 301 14.06 -3.72 -4.63
N TRP A 302 13.61 -2.83 -3.74
CA TRP A 302 14.03 -1.42 -3.77
C TRP A 302 15.49 -1.22 -3.36
N LEU A 303 15.97 -1.91 -2.34
CA LEU A 303 17.36 -1.80 -1.91
C LEU A 303 18.32 -2.28 -3.02
N GLY A 304 18.04 -3.45 -3.60
CA GLY A 304 18.82 -3.99 -4.71
C GLY A 304 18.78 -3.10 -5.95
N TYR A 305 17.62 -2.52 -6.25
CA TYR A 305 17.46 -1.56 -7.34
C TYR A 305 18.37 -0.34 -7.17
N TYR A 306 18.35 0.30 -5.99
CA TYR A 306 19.21 1.47 -5.71
C TYR A 306 20.69 1.11 -5.64
N ALA A 307 21.02 -0.11 -5.21
CA ALA A 307 22.38 -0.63 -5.22
C ALA A 307 22.90 -0.99 -6.63
N GLY A 308 22.07 -0.89 -7.67
CA GLY A 308 22.44 -1.23 -9.05
C GLY A 308 22.49 -2.72 -9.34
N ALA A 309 21.84 -3.57 -8.51
CA ALA A 309 21.76 -5.00 -8.76
C ALA A 309 20.93 -5.32 -10.01
N ALA A 310 21.33 -6.36 -10.73
CA ALA A 310 20.57 -6.86 -11.88
C ALA A 310 19.20 -7.39 -11.44
N TYR A 311 18.16 -7.10 -12.22
CA TYR A 311 16.79 -7.52 -11.91
C TYR A 311 15.97 -7.82 -13.17
N ARG A 312 14.84 -8.46 -12.99
CA ARG A 312 13.80 -8.68 -14.01
C ARG A 312 12.44 -8.21 -13.52
N ILE A 313 11.60 -7.81 -14.44
CA ILE A 313 10.18 -7.54 -14.25
C ILE A 313 9.43 -8.40 -15.26
N GLY A 314 8.26 -8.93 -14.88
CA GLY A 314 7.48 -9.78 -15.75
C GLY A 314 7.89 -11.24 -15.73
N ARG A 315 7.30 -12.02 -16.62
CA ARG A 315 7.55 -13.46 -16.72
C ARG A 315 8.57 -13.76 -17.81
N GLU A 316 9.39 -14.78 -17.59
CA GLU A 316 10.34 -15.29 -18.57
C GLU A 316 9.59 -16.02 -19.69
N ALA A 317 10.14 -15.95 -20.91
CA ALA A 317 9.65 -16.72 -22.03
C ALA A 317 9.98 -18.21 -21.85
N LYS A 318 9.13 -19.08 -22.40
CA LYS A 318 9.25 -20.52 -22.32
C LYS A 318 10.61 -21.03 -22.78
N TRP A 319 11.19 -20.45 -23.82
CA TRP A 319 12.49 -20.86 -24.37
C TRP A 319 13.67 -20.59 -23.44
N GLN A 320 13.53 -19.72 -22.42
CA GLN A 320 14.63 -19.37 -21.52
C GLN A 320 14.97 -20.51 -20.55
N TYR A 321 13.95 -21.18 -20.01
CA TYR A 321 14.12 -22.29 -19.05
C TYR A 321 13.35 -23.55 -19.45
N ASN A 322 12.70 -23.57 -20.62
CA ASN A 322 11.85 -24.66 -21.09
C ASN A 322 10.74 -25.05 -20.08
N GLU A 323 10.18 -24.06 -19.41
CA GLU A 323 9.12 -24.27 -18.44
C GLU A 323 7.78 -24.55 -19.13
N LYS A 324 7.04 -25.54 -18.63
CA LYS A 324 5.77 -25.97 -19.21
C LYS A 324 4.70 -24.88 -19.24
N PHE A 325 4.66 -24.06 -18.20
CA PHE A 325 3.61 -23.06 -17.98
C PHE A 325 4.08 -21.63 -18.28
N ALA A 326 5.30 -21.43 -18.70
CA ALA A 326 5.79 -20.12 -19.11
C ALA A 326 5.08 -19.65 -20.40
N PRO A 327 4.89 -18.34 -20.58
CA PRO A 327 4.38 -17.78 -21.83
C PRO A 327 5.38 -18.01 -22.97
N GLU A 328 4.88 -18.01 -24.22
CA GLU A 328 5.77 -18.18 -25.39
C GLU A 328 6.79 -17.04 -25.48
N ASP A 329 6.34 -15.80 -25.23
CA ASP A 329 7.18 -14.60 -25.19
C ASP A 329 7.27 -14.04 -23.76
N ALA A 330 8.41 -13.45 -23.40
CA ALA A 330 8.57 -12.76 -22.14
C ALA A 330 7.65 -11.52 -22.08
N ASP A 331 7.16 -11.20 -20.90
CA ASP A 331 6.35 -10.00 -20.66
C ASP A 331 6.95 -9.11 -19.56
N THR A 332 6.28 -7.99 -19.31
CA THR A 332 6.62 -7.03 -18.25
C THR A 332 5.54 -6.99 -17.17
N LEU A 333 4.87 -8.10 -16.93
CA LEU A 333 3.77 -8.21 -16.00
C LEU A 333 4.19 -7.74 -14.61
N THR A 334 3.50 -6.74 -14.12
CA THR A 334 3.37 -6.44 -12.69
C THR A 334 1.92 -6.63 -12.29
N MET A 335 1.69 -7.11 -11.09
CA MET A 335 0.33 -7.41 -10.64
C MET A 335 0.16 -7.02 -9.18
N SER A 336 -0.94 -6.38 -8.89
CA SER A 336 -1.40 -6.13 -7.54
C SER A 336 -2.86 -6.51 -7.37
N GLY A 337 -3.20 -6.92 -6.19
CA GLY A 337 -4.55 -7.26 -5.78
C GLY A 337 -5.06 -6.33 -4.69
N CYS A 338 -6.36 -6.16 -4.65
CA CYS A 338 -7.01 -5.45 -3.58
C CYS A 338 -7.25 -6.42 -2.42
N ILE A 339 -6.41 -6.36 -1.40
CA ILE A 339 -6.59 -7.10 -0.16
C ILE A 339 -6.73 -6.10 0.96
N CYS A 340 -7.80 -6.19 1.69
CA CYS A 340 -8.27 -5.13 2.55
C CYS A 340 -7.53 -4.98 3.86
N ALA A 341 -7.47 -3.76 4.26
CA ALA A 341 -6.90 -3.28 5.47
C ALA A 341 -7.90 -2.58 6.38
N GLN A 342 -8.85 -3.26 6.92
CA GLN A 342 -9.50 -2.78 8.14
C GLN A 342 -9.46 -3.91 9.15
N PRO A 343 -8.94 -3.68 10.37
CA PRO A 343 -9.07 -4.68 11.42
C PRO A 343 -10.54 -4.83 11.73
N ASP A 344 -11.11 -5.96 11.33
CA ASP A 344 -12.39 -6.40 11.84
C ASP A 344 -12.14 -6.91 13.27
N PRO A 345 -12.85 -6.41 14.28
CA PRO A 345 -12.82 -7.00 15.62
C PRO A 345 -13.15 -8.49 15.59
N ASP A 346 -13.90 -8.97 14.61
CA ASP A 346 -14.25 -10.38 14.42
C ASP A 346 -13.19 -11.16 13.61
N LYS A 347 -12.03 -10.56 13.28
CA LYS A 347 -10.90 -11.20 12.59
C LYS A 347 -11.21 -11.73 11.17
N ARG A 348 -12.20 -11.16 10.48
CA ARG A 348 -12.51 -11.55 9.11
C ARG A 348 -11.52 -10.95 8.14
N LYS A 349 -11.20 -11.69 7.08
CA LYS A 349 -10.35 -11.24 5.99
C LYS A 349 -11.18 -10.39 5.04
N PHE A 350 -10.75 -9.17 4.75
CA PHE A 350 -11.34 -8.34 3.70
C PHE A 350 -10.54 -8.47 2.41
N ARG A 351 -11.23 -8.44 1.28
CA ARG A 351 -10.62 -8.57 -0.04
C ARG A 351 -11.37 -7.72 -1.05
N GLY A 352 -10.76 -6.63 -1.50
CA GLY A 352 -11.35 -5.71 -2.44
C GLY A 352 -12.37 -4.75 -1.83
N TYR A 353 -13.42 -5.27 -1.25
CA TYR A 353 -14.42 -4.51 -0.50
C TYR A 353 -14.90 -5.28 0.73
N ARG A 354 -15.55 -4.57 1.60
CA ARG A 354 -16.33 -5.13 2.71
C ARG A 354 -17.80 -4.89 2.46
N ALA A 355 -18.62 -5.92 2.63
CA ALA A 355 -20.07 -5.80 2.64
C ALA A 355 -20.66 -6.50 3.86
N GLU A 356 -21.70 -5.94 4.42
CA GLU A 356 -22.37 -6.47 5.60
C GLU A 356 -23.84 -6.79 5.30
N ASN A 357 -24.33 -7.92 5.82
CA ASN A 357 -25.73 -8.28 5.74
C ASN A 357 -26.53 -7.46 6.76
N THR A 358 -27.42 -6.63 6.27
CA THR A 358 -28.26 -5.73 7.09
C THR A 358 -29.59 -6.37 7.50
N ASN A 359 -29.87 -7.62 7.11
CA ASN A 359 -31.15 -8.30 7.25
C ASN A 359 -32.33 -7.63 6.50
N ASN A 360 -32.08 -6.57 5.76
CA ASN A 360 -33.06 -5.86 4.95
C ASN A 360 -32.52 -5.65 3.53
N PRO A 361 -33.40 -5.60 2.51
CA PRO A 361 -32.98 -5.28 1.16
C PRO A 361 -32.28 -3.93 1.06
N VAL A 362 -31.09 -3.90 0.44
CA VAL A 362 -30.30 -2.68 0.19
C VAL A 362 -30.13 -2.52 -1.32
N ILE A 363 -30.56 -1.38 -1.85
CA ILE A 363 -30.31 -1.02 -3.24
C ILE A 363 -28.91 -0.42 -3.34
N PHE A 364 -28.13 -0.90 -4.29
CA PHE A 364 -26.83 -0.33 -4.64
C PHE A 364 -26.74 -0.16 -6.14
N LYS A 365 -26.23 0.98 -6.56
CA LYS A 365 -25.85 1.27 -7.93
C LYS A 365 -24.47 1.91 -7.92
N ALA A 366 -23.54 1.32 -8.64
CA ALA A 366 -22.20 1.89 -8.75
C ALA A 366 -22.24 3.29 -9.40
N PRO A 367 -21.39 4.23 -8.93
CA PRO A 367 -21.16 5.48 -9.63
C PRO A 367 -20.59 5.25 -11.04
N ASP A 368 -20.76 6.24 -11.92
CA ASP A 368 -20.35 6.15 -13.32
C ASP A 368 -18.83 5.96 -13.50
N TRP A 369 -18.02 6.34 -12.53
CA TRP A 369 -16.58 6.13 -12.53
C TRP A 369 -16.14 4.70 -12.21
N ALA A 370 -17.01 3.87 -11.65
CA ALA A 370 -16.71 2.46 -11.38
C ALA A 370 -16.55 1.67 -12.70
N VAL A 371 -15.81 0.58 -12.64
CA VAL A 371 -15.67 -0.32 -13.79
C VAL A 371 -17.00 -1.01 -14.07
N LYS A 372 -17.44 -1.01 -15.31
CA LYS A 372 -18.60 -1.76 -15.76
C LYS A 372 -18.17 -3.18 -16.14
N LEU A 373 -18.75 -4.16 -15.50
CA LEU A 373 -18.48 -5.58 -15.76
C LEU A 373 -19.58 -6.19 -16.63
N PRO A 374 -19.28 -7.28 -17.37
CA PRO A 374 -20.26 -7.97 -18.20
C PRO A 374 -21.45 -8.47 -17.38
N GLU A 375 -22.63 -8.53 -17.99
CA GLU A 375 -23.82 -9.13 -17.37
C GLU A 375 -23.72 -10.66 -17.24
N GLY A 376 -24.41 -11.22 -16.24
CA GLY A 376 -24.47 -12.65 -16.03
C GLY A 376 -23.16 -13.25 -15.51
N ASP A 377 -22.89 -14.51 -15.84
CA ASP A 377 -21.76 -15.30 -15.31
C ASP A 377 -20.55 -15.31 -16.27
N GLU A 378 -20.32 -14.21 -16.96
CA GLU A 378 -19.20 -14.07 -17.89
C GLU A 378 -17.83 -13.90 -17.19
N LEU A 379 -17.83 -13.62 -15.89
CA LEU A 379 -16.60 -13.54 -15.11
C LEU A 379 -16.22 -14.91 -14.55
N HIS A 380 -14.96 -15.28 -14.70
CA HIS A 380 -14.40 -16.46 -14.04
C HIS A 380 -14.50 -16.35 -12.50
N ARG A 381 -14.33 -15.15 -11.97
CA ARG A 381 -14.30 -14.85 -10.53
C ARG A 381 -15.69 -14.55 -10.00
N THR A 382 -16.48 -15.60 -9.78
CA THR A 382 -17.75 -15.50 -9.08
C THR A 382 -17.52 -15.60 -7.55
N PRO A 383 -18.42 -15.05 -6.72
CA PRO A 383 -18.38 -15.28 -5.29
C PRO A 383 -18.35 -16.77 -4.97
N MET A 384 -17.31 -17.23 -4.26
CA MET A 384 -17.18 -18.63 -3.88
C MET A 384 -17.88 -18.87 -2.54
N GLY A 385 -18.93 -19.68 -2.55
CA GLY A 385 -19.69 -20.03 -1.35
C GLY A 385 -20.36 -18.82 -0.70
N ASP A 386 -20.18 -18.64 0.60
CA ASP A 386 -20.75 -17.53 1.38
C ASP A 386 -19.89 -16.26 1.40
N ALA A 387 -18.82 -16.23 0.59
CA ALA A 387 -17.85 -15.10 0.57
C ALA A 387 -18.32 -13.91 -0.28
N ILE A 388 -19.62 -13.55 -0.18
CA ILE A 388 -20.21 -12.39 -0.86
C ILE A 388 -19.66 -11.08 -0.26
N ASP A 389 -19.35 -11.10 0.99
CA ASP A 389 -18.90 -9.97 1.81
C ASP A 389 -17.43 -9.58 1.57
N SER A 390 -16.66 -10.46 0.92
CA SER A 390 -15.22 -10.28 0.75
C SER A 390 -14.69 -11.06 -0.45
N PRO A 391 -14.76 -10.51 -1.68
CA PRO A 391 -14.35 -11.24 -2.88
C PRO A 391 -12.85 -11.49 -2.84
N TRP A 392 -12.48 -12.73 -3.06
CA TRP A 392 -11.11 -13.14 -3.36
C TRP A 392 -10.81 -12.73 -4.79
N TRP A 393 -9.67 -12.12 -5.12
CA TRP A 393 -9.24 -11.95 -6.52
C TRP A 393 -9.73 -10.70 -7.26
N VAL A 394 -9.97 -9.60 -6.58
CA VAL A 394 -10.03 -8.32 -7.27
C VAL A 394 -8.59 -7.92 -7.60
N GLU A 395 -8.17 -8.12 -8.84
CA GLU A 395 -6.82 -7.93 -9.32
C GLU A 395 -6.78 -7.01 -10.54
N ASN A 396 -5.72 -6.21 -10.63
CA ASN A 396 -5.41 -5.43 -11.83
C ASN A 396 -4.92 -6.33 -12.98
N SER A 397 -5.08 -5.81 -14.19
CA SER A 397 -4.36 -6.33 -15.36
C SER A 397 -2.94 -5.76 -15.42
N ASN A 398 -2.11 -6.34 -16.30
CA ASN A 398 -0.72 -5.93 -16.53
C ASN A 398 -0.54 -4.61 -17.31
N ASP A 399 -1.60 -3.81 -17.47
CA ASP A 399 -1.56 -2.54 -18.20
C ASP A 399 -0.99 -1.38 -17.36
N PHE A 400 -0.62 -1.66 -16.10
CA PHE A 400 -0.17 -0.64 -15.15
C PHE A 400 1.18 -1.02 -14.52
N ASP A 401 2.01 -0.03 -14.26
CA ASP A 401 3.29 -0.19 -13.56
C ASP A 401 3.10 -0.05 -12.05
N ASP A 402 2.99 -1.17 -11.34
CA ASP A 402 2.82 -1.20 -9.88
C ASP A 402 4.05 -0.71 -9.09
N LEU A 403 5.18 -0.47 -9.76
CA LEU A 403 6.38 0.06 -9.11
C LEU A 403 6.37 1.59 -9.01
N TRP A 404 5.96 2.26 -10.09
CA TRP A 404 6.05 3.71 -10.21
C TRP A 404 4.69 4.40 -10.21
N ASP A 405 3.64 3.71 -10.68
CA ASP A 405 2.27 4.22 -10.74
C ASP A 405 1.37 3.57 -9.68
N ASP A 406 1.93 3.17 -8.54
CA ASP A 406 1.29 2.37 -7.50
C ASP A 406 0.05 3.05 -6.88
N GLU A 407 0.03 4.38 -6.73
CA GLU A 407 -1.18 5.11 -6.32
C GLU A 407 -2.29 5.01 -7.38
N PHE A 408 -1.94 5.13 -8.67
CA PHE A 408 -2.88 4.98 -9.76
C PHE A 408 -3.42 3.54 -9.83
N CYS A 409 -2.57 2.54 -9.65
CA CYS A 409 -2.97 1.13 -9.57
C CYS A 409 -4.00 0.89 -8.47
N ARG A 410 -3.80 1.46 -7.26
CA ARG A 410 -4.76 1.41 -6.17
C ARG A 410 -6.10 2.04 -6.58
N ASP A 411 -6.07 3.17 -7.29
CA ASP A 411 -7.29 3.83 -7.75
C ASP A 411 -8.07 2.96 -8.74
N GLN A 412 -7.37 2.25 -9.64
CA GLN A 412 -8.01 1.28 -10.53
C GLN A 412 -8.62 0.11 -9.74
N LEU A 413 -7.91 -0.41 -8.75
CA LEU A 413 -8.45 -1.49 -7.89
C LEU A 413 -9.72 -1.07 -7.16
N VAL A 414 -9.79 0.17 -6.66
CA VAL A 414 -11.01 0.73 -6.06
C VAL A 414 -12.16 0.76 -7.07
N ARG A 415 -11.90 1.21 -8.30
CA ARG A 415 -12.92 1.23 -9.38
C ARG A 415 -13.42 -0.17 -9.70
N ILE A 416 -12.50 -1.14 -9.76
CA ILE A 416 -12.84 -2.55 -10.00
C ILE A 416 -13.66 -3.10 -8.83
N ALA A 417 -13.25 -2.85 -7.58
CA ALA A 417 -13.94 -3.35 -6.39
C ALA A 417 -15.39 -2.85 -6.29
N VAL A 418 -15.61 -1.57 -6.56
CA VAL A 418 -16.96 -0.97 -6.57
C VAL A 418 -17.80 -1.52 -7.72
N GLY A 419 -17.22 -1.68 -8.90
CA GLY A 419 -17.90 -2.29 -10.06
C GLY A 419 -18.22 -3.76 -9.84
N TYR A 420 -17.32 -4.51 -9.18
CA TYR A 420 -17.55 -5.91 -8.85
C TYR A 420 -18.67 -6.07 -7.81
N PHE A 421 -18.75 -5.19 -6.81
CA PHE A 421 -19.86 -5.19 -5.86
C PHE A 421 -21.19 -4.91 -6.56
N ASP A 422 -21.24 -3.95 -7.48
CA ASP A 422 -22.43 -3.68 -8.30
C ASP A 422 -22.83 -4.90 -9.13
N TRP A 423 -21.87 -5.54 -9.77
CA TRP A 423 -22.09 -6.74 -10.56
C TRP A 423 -22.66 -7.90 -9.71
N VAL A 424 -22.08 -8.13 -8.51
CA VAL A 424 -22.57 -9.15 -7.57
C VAL A 424 -24.00 -8.90 -7.14
N LYS A 425 -24.38 -7.63 -6.94
CA LYS A 425 -25.73 -7.25 -6.52
C LYS A 425 -26.78 -7.25 -7.64
N ASN A 426 -26.37 -6.91 -8.87
CA ASN A 426 -27.34 -6.56 -9.92
C ASN A 426 -27.28 -7.47 -11.15
N SER A 427 -26.13 -8.09 -11.45
CA SER A 427 -25.89 -8.79 -12.72
C SER A 427 -25.59 -10.28 -12.58
N TRP A 428 -24.90 -10.69 -11.51
CA TRP A 428 -24.55 -12.08 -11.26
C TRP A 428 -25.78 -12.98 -11.10
N SER A 429 -25.72 -14.24 -11.57
CA SER A 429 -26.84 -15.20 -11.46
C SER A 429 -27.25 -15.49 -10.01
N GLY A 430 -26.34 -15.38 -9.05
CA GLY A 430 -26.58 -15.56 -7.61
C GLY A 430 -26.97 -14.28 -6.85
N LYS A 431 -27.31 -13.20 -7.52
CA LYS A 431 -27.58 -11.87 -6.93
C LYS A 431 -28.63 -11.85 -5.83
N GLU A 432 -29.58 -12.77 -5.86
CA GLU A 432 -30.60 -12.90 -4.82
C GLU A 432 -30.00 -13.12 -3.42
N LYS A 433 -28.83 -13.78 -3.35
CA LYS A 433 -28.10 -14.00 -2.10
C LYS A 433 -27.50 -12.69 -1.56
N CYS A 434 -27.34 -11.68 -2.40
CA CYS A 434 -26.68 -10.43 -2.10
C CYS A 434 -27.65 -9.28 -1.79
N THR A 435 -28.96 -9.53 -1.86
CA THR A 435 -30.00 -8.50 -1.75
C THR A 435 -29.84 -7.63 -0.50
N ASN A 436 -29.50 -8.25 0.64
CA ASN A 436 -29.40 -7.57 1.94
C ASN A 436 -28.00 -7.00 2.26
N TYR A 437 -27.03 -7.12 1.35
CA TYR A 437 -25.67 -6.66 1.64
C TYR A 437 -25.49 -5.18 1.31
N LYS A 438 -24.90 -4.43 2.25
CA LYS A 438 -24.47 -3.03 2.11
C LYS A 438 -22.95 -2.98 1.98
N LEU A 439 -22.44 -2.18 1.05
CA LEU A 439 -21.00 -1.87 0.96
C LEU A 439 -20.60 -1.02 2.18
N THR A 440 -19.65 -1.50 2.98
CA THR A 440 -19.23 -0.86 4.24
C THR A 440 -17.74 -0.55 4.31
N GLY A 441 -16.96 -0.86 3.26
CA GLY A 441 -15.56 -0.52 3.21
C GLY A 441 -14.91 -0.85 1.88
N LEU A 442 -13.78 -0.20 1.61
CA LEU A 442 -12.91 -0.45 0.45
C LEU A 442 -11.49 -0.75 0.92
N ALA A 443 -10.83 -1.66 0.22
CA ALA A 443 -9.42 -1.89 0.41
C ALA A 443 -8.62 -0.75 -0.21
N LEU A 444 -7.74 -0.15 0.59
CA LEU A 444 -6.87 0.93 0.14
C LEU A 444 -5.39 0.50 0.10
N HIS A 445 -5.08 -0.66 0.63
CA HIS A 445 -3.73 -1.22 0.55
C HIS A 445 -3.53 -1.89 -0.81
N ASN A 446 -2.45 -1.49 -1.50
CA ASN A 446 -2.04 -2.13 -2.74
C ASN A 446 -1.18 -3.35 -2.42
N SER A 447 -1.78 -4.53 -2.42
CA SER A 447 -1.07 -5.78 -2.14
C SER A 447 -0.38 -6.29 -3.41
N LYS A 448 0.88 -5.91 -3.56
CA LYS A 448 1.69 -6.28 -4.72
C LYS A 448 2.02 -7.76 -4.71
N ARG A 449 2.04 -8.38 -5.89
CA ARG A 449 2.33 -9.79 -6.13
C ARG A 449 3.54 -9.95 -7.04
N GLU A 450 3.30 -10.05 -8.35
CA GLU A 450 4.36 -10.13 -9.36
C GLU A 450 4.95 -8.75 -9.56
N ASN A 451 6.26 -8.64 -9.29
CA ASN A 451 6.96 -7.37 -9.35
C ASN A 451 8.43 -7.57 -9.73
N ARG A 452 9.30 -6.59 -9.42
CA ARG A 452 10.74 -6.68 -9.62
C ARG A 452 11.34 -7.84 -8.83
N ARG A 453 12.14 -8.67 -9.48
CA ARG A 453 12.90 -9.77 -8.89
C ARG A 453 14.39 -9.56 -9.15
N LEU A 454 15.21 -9.61 -8.10
CA LEU A 454 16.67 -9.57 -8.24
C LEU A 454 17.15 -10.88 -8.89
N ILE A 455 18.19 -10.78 -9.72
CA ILE A 455 18.84 -11.95 -10.32
C ILE A 455 19.90 -12.43 -9.35
N GLY A 456 19.71 -13.65 -8.82
CA GLY A 456 20.69 -14.34 -7.99
C GLY A 456 21.67 -15.18 -8.82
N ASP A 457 22.57 -15.84 -8.12
CA ASP A 457 23.53 -16.78 -8.76
C ASP A 457 22.82 -17.96 -9.41
N TYR A 458 21.68 -18.35 -8.85
CA TYR A 458 20.78 -19.36 -9.41
C TYR A 458 19.36 -18.79 -9.57
N VAL A 459 18.68 -19.16 -10.66
CA VAL A 459 17.27 -18.79 -10.90
C VAL A 459 16.43 -20.06 -10.79
N LEU A 460 15.69 -20.18 -9.67
CA LEU A 460 14.69 -21.23 -9.49
C LEU A 460 13.62 -21.15 -10.57
N ASN A 461 13.27 -22.27 -11.17
CA ASN A 461 12.30 -22.37 -12.24
C ASN A 461 11.39 -23.59 -12.06
N GLN A 462 10.37 -23.73 -12.89
CA GLN A 462 9.39 -24.82 -12.78
C GLN A 462 10.04 -26.21 -12.81
N ASN A 463 11.13 -26.39 -13.55
CA ASN A 463 11.76 -27.71 -13.67
C ASN A 463 12.39 -28.18 -12.37
N ASP A 464 12.83 -27.25 -11.50
CA ASP A 464 13.34 -27.58 -10.18
C ASP A 464 12.22 -28.16 -9.30
N PHE A 465 11.02 -27.57 -9.38
CA PHE A 465 9.85 -28.05 -8.67
C PHE A 465 9.34 -29.38 -9.22
N ASP A 466 9.22 -29.51 -10.55
CA ASP A 466 8.73 -30.71 -11.20
C ASP A 466 9.72 -31.88 -11.05
N GLY A 467 11.04 -31.59 -11.12
CA GLY A 467 12.13 -32.52 -10.94
C GLY A 467 12.43 -32.88 -9.48
N ARG A 468 11.90 -32.15 -8.52
CA ARG A 468 12.26 -32.25 -7.10
C ARG A 468 13.77 -32.15 -6.90
N THR A 469 14.35 -31.09 -7.45
CA THR A 469 15.78 -30.84 -7.36
C THR A 469 16.19 -30.71 -5.90
N ASP A 470 17.16 -31.55 -5.50
CA ASP A 470 17.80 -31.48 -4.19
C ASP A 470 19.04 -30.58 -4.28
N PHE A 471 19.11 -29.56 -3.44
CA PHE A 471 20.20 -28.60 -3.44
C PHE A 471 21.09 -28.84 -2.21
N ASP A 472 22.41 -28.93 -2.44
CA ASP A 472 23.39 -29.16 -1.37
C ASP A 472 23.36 -28.07 -0.28
N ASP A 473 22.91 -26.88 -0.62
CA ASP A 473 22.73 -25.73 0.26
C ASP A 473 21.26 -25.46 0.63
N GLY A 474 20.40 -26.46 0.48
CA GLY A 474 18.97 -26.36 0.80
C GLY A 474 18.71 -26.01 2.25
N VAL A 475 17.96 -24.92 2.50
CA VAL A 475 17.63 -24.40 3.85
C VAL A 475 16.14 -24.47 4.17
N THR A 476 15.31 -24.72 3.16
CA THR A 476 13.85 -24.80 3.31
C THR A 476 13.24 -25.64 2.19
N TYR A 477 11.97 -25.96 2.31
CA TYR A 477 11.22 -26.61 1.25
C TYR A 477 9.95 -25.84 0.90
N CYS A 478 9.53 -25.92 -0.36
CA CYS A 478 8.30 -25.32 -0.85
C CYS A 478 7.18 -26.37 -0.89
N GLY A 479 6.05 -26.08 -0.26
CA GLY A 479 4.90 -26.99 -0.17
C GLY A 479 3.60 -26.42 -0.69
N TRP A 480 3.67 -25.42 -1.58
CA TRP A 480 2.50 -24.86 -2.25
C TRP A 480 2.46 -25.26 -3.72
N SER A 481 1.26 -25.43 -4.27
CA SER A 481 1.09 -25.67 -5.71
C SER A 481 1.48 -24.45 -6.54
N ILE A 482 1.89 -24.65 -7.78
CA ILE A 482 2.07 -23.57 -8.74
C ILE A 482 0.70 -22.92 -8.97
N ASP A 483 0.61 -21.65 -8.67
CA ASP A 483 -0.60 -20.82 -8.74
C ASP A 483 -0.33 -19.64 -9.68
N LEU A 484 -0.79 -19.78 -10.93
CA LEU A 484 -0.62 -18.78 -11.98
C LEU A 484 -1.88 -17.94 -12.10
N HIS A 485 -1.75 -16.64 -11.88
CA HIS A 485 -2.81 -15.69 -12.11
C HIS A 485 -2.84 -15.23 -13.56
N HIS A 486 -4.04 -15.04 -14.10
CA HIS A 486 -4.20 -14.61 -15.47
C HIS A 486 -3.71 -13.15 -15.63
N PRO A 487 -2.92 -12.80 -16.69
CA PRO A 487 -2.38 -11.45 -16.87
C PRO A 487 -3.45 -10.34 -16.93
N LYS A 488 -4.65 -10.67 -17.36
CA LYS A 488 -5.78 -9.73 -17.38
C LYS A 488 -6.51 -9.60 -16.05
N GLY A 489 -6.04 -10.28 -14.99
CA GLY A 489 -6.69 -10.24 -13.68
C GLY A 489 -8.19 -10.53 -13.76
N LEU A 490 -9.02 -9.66 -13.19
CA LEU A 490 -10.48 -9.80 -13.22
C LEU A 490 -11.06 -9.79 -14.64
N PHE A 491 -10.41 -9.19 -15.61
CA PHE A 491 -10.87 -9.06 -16.99
C PHE A 491 -10.54 -10.28 -17.87
N SER A 492 -10.08 -11.37 -17.30
CA SER A 492 -9.81 -12.63 -18.03
C SER A 492 -11.09 -13.32 -18.58
N GLY A 493 -12.26 -12.81 -18.26
CA GLY A 493 -13.52 -13.43 -18.63
C GLY A 493 -13.72 -14.79 -17.95
N LYS A 494 -13.99 -15.83 -18.73
CA LYS A 494 -14.11 -17.22 -18.25
C LYS A 494 -12.77 -17.94 -18.12
N GLU A 495 -11.69 -17.37 -18.64
CA GLU A 495 -10.34 -17.90 -18.49
C GLU A 495 -9.87 -17.65 -17.05
N GLY A 496 -9.72 -18.71 -16.28
CA GLY A 496 -9.30 -18.63 -14.90
C GLY A 496 -7.80 -18.72 -14.70
N PRO A 497 -7.34 -18.56 -13.46
CA PRO A 497 -5.97 -18.91 -13.12
C PRO A 497 -5.76 -20.39 -13.33
N PHE A 498 -4.54 -20.73 -13.62
CA PHE A 498 -4.09 -22.10 -13.72
C PHE A 498 -3.54 -22.56 -12.36
N TYR A 499 -4.04 -23.68 -11.87
CA TYR A 499 -3.49 -24.33 -10.68
C TYR A 499 -2.86 -25.64 -11.09
N SER A 500 -1.59 -25.84 -10.80
CA SER A 500 -1.01 -27.16 -10.86
C SER A 500 -1.32 -27.89 -9.55
N ASN A 501 -1.89 -29.07 -9.65
CA ASN A 501 -2.10 -29.96 -8.50
C ASN A 501 -0.80 -30.64 -8.03
N GLN A 502 0.33 -30.28 -8.60
CA GLN A 502 1.62 -30.83 -8.22
C GLN A 502 2.15 -30.06 -7.00
N ASN A 503 1.82 -30.57 -5.83
CA ASN A 503 2.48 -30.17 -4.60
C ASN A 503 3.84 -30.82 -4.56
N VAL A 504 4.87 -30.05 -4.82
CA VAL A 504 6.23 -30.54 -4.83
C VAL A 504 6.98 -29.86 -3.72
N PRO A 505 7.40 -30.57 -2.65
CA PRO A 505 8.40 -30.03 -1.75
C PRO A 505 9.73 -29.92 -2.51
N LEU A 506 10.32 -28.74 -2.49
CA LEU A 506 11.75 -28.55 -2.69
C LEU A 506 12.40 -28.87 -1.35
N THR A 507 13.27 -29.84 -1.33
CA THR A 507 14.15 -30.12 -0.18
C THR A 507 15.45 -29.37 -0.30
#